data_28630d12a4e401e72af28a27127d921f
#
_entry.id   28630d12a4e401e72af28a27127d921f
#
_cell.length_a   1.000
_cell.length_b   1.000
_cell.length_c   1.000
_cell.angle_alpha   90.00
_cell.angle_beta   90.00
_cell.angle_gamma   90.00
#
_symmetry.space_group_name_H-M   'P 1'
#
loop_
_entity.id
_entity.type
_entity.pdbx_description
1 polymer ?
#
loop_
_entity_poly.entity_id
_entity_poly.type
_entity_poly.pdbx_seq_one_letter_code
_entity_poly.pdbx_strand_id
1 'polypeptide(L)'
;MKKDDISRLLQHYLSAKEEGKEPYFDADQIDEMLDSFEDSNDYTYFDEVLALGLKLHPGNSALQIKKGRQFAYNEDYESALALLENIAETDNQDLDMLKMECYCSLNQYPKVLEITEELITRDCDYLEEVFEYISPILNDLDMNKEARDFVDRGLALFPDNLILKNELCYILETEGDVPRAIELCNELIDKNPFSYEYWFTLGRLHSM
;
A
#
# COMPACT_ATOMS: atom_id res chain seq x y z
N MET A 1 -23.36 1.66 -4.85
CA MET A 1 -24.46 1.09 -5.64
C MET A 1 -25.09 -0.10 -4.92
N LYS A 2 -26.35 -0.49 -5.19
CA LYS A 2 -26.95 -1.66 -4.52
C LYS A 2 -26.44 -2.95 -5.18
N LYS A 3 -26.26 -4.02 -4.41
CA LYS A 3 -25.80 -5.34 -4.87
C LYS A 3 -26.59 -5.88 -6.10
N ASP A 4 -27.87 -5.49 -6.22
CA ASP A 4 -28.73 -5.82 -7.37
C ASP A 4 -28.29 -5.14 -8.68
N ASP A 5 -27.67 -3.95 -8.61
CA ASP A 5 -27.24 -3.20 -9.79
C ASP A 5 -25.96 -3.81 -10.38
N ILE A 6 -25.01 -4.21 -9.52
CA ILE A 6 -23.78 -4.92 -9.94
C ILE A 6 -24.14 -6.25 -10.61
N SER A 7 -25.06 -7.01 -10.02
CA SER A 7 -25.53 -8.26 -10.61
C SER A 7 -26.11 -8.07 -12.02
N ARG A 8 -26.79 -6.94 -12.29
CA ARG A 8 -27.32 -6.62 -13.63
C ARG A 8 -26.21 -6.27 -14.62
N LEU A 9 -25.18 -5.53 -14.18
CA LEU A 9 -24.01 -5.21 -15.01
C LEU A 9 -23.29 -6.49 -15.45
N LEU A 10 -23.04 -7.40 -14.51
CA LEU A 10 -22.41 -8.69 -14.79
C LEU A 10 -23.25 -9.56 -15.71
N GLN A 11 -24.58 -9.61 -15.52
CA GLN A 11 -25.47 -10.32 -16.43
C GLN A 11 -25.44 -9.72 -17.84
N HIS A 12 -25.44 -8.39 -17.96
CA HIS A 12 -25.32 -7.71 -19.26
C HIS A 12 -23.99 -8.06 -19.94
N TYR A 13 -22.88 -8.02 -19.19
CA TYR A 13 -21.57 -8.43 -19.71
C TYR A 13 -21.57 -9.86 -20.23
N LEU A 14 -22.06 -10.82 -19.43
CA LEU A 14 -22.10 -12.24 -19.79
C LEU A 14 -23.00 -12.51 -21.00
N SER A 15 -24.17 -11.89 -21.05
CA SER A 15 -25.09 -12.03 -22.19
C SER A 15 -24.51 -11.50 -23.50
N ALA A 16 -23.82 -10.34 -23.42
CA ALA A 16 -23.15 -9.77 -24.58
C ALA A 16 -22.01 -10.67 -25.06
N LYS A 17 -21.24 -11.24 -24.12
CA LYS A 17 -20.15 -12.19 -24.40
C LYS A 17 -20.68 -13.47 -25.10
N GLU A 18 -21.79 -14.03 -24.63
CA GLU A 18 -22.45 -15.20 -25.28
C GLU A 18 -22.91 -14.90 -26.70
N GLU A 19 -23.37 -13.67 -26.94
CA GLU A 19 -23.80 -13.20 -28.27
C GLU A 19 -22.62 -12.81 -29.18
N GLY A 20 -21.39 -12.87 -28.71
CA GLY A 20 -20.20 -12.43 -29.43
C GLY A 20 -20.15 -10.91 -29.66
N LYS A 21 -20.84 -10.14 -28.84
CA LYS A 21 -20.88 -8.67 -28.87
C LYS A 21 -20.00 -8.08 -27.83
N GLU A 22 -19.46 -6.90 -28.10
CA GLU A 22 -18.71 -6.12 -27.14
C GLU A 22 -19.64 -5.08 -26.50
N PRO A 23 -19.99 -5.22 -25.21
CA PRO A 23 -20.85 -4.27 -24.53
C PRO A 23 -20.08 -2.97 -24.23
N TYR A 24 -20.81 -1.87 -24.15
CA TYR A 24 -20.28 -0.60 -23.64
C TYR A 24 -20.71 -0.43 -22.18
N PHE A 25 -19.75 -0.02 -21.34
CA PHE A 25 -19.96 0.40 -19.97
C PHE A 25 -19.20 1.70 -19.72
N ASP A 26 -19.71 2.54 -18.84
CA ASP A 26 -18.98 3.69 -18.32
C ASP A 26 -17.83 3.21 -17.42
N ALA A 27 -16.81 4.06 -17.24
CA ALA A 27 -15.64 3.72 -16.43
C ALA A 27 -16.02 3.33 -14.99
N ASP A 28 -16.94 4.08 -14.37
CA ASP A 28 -17.43 3.81 -13.02
C ASP A 28 -18.13 2.44 -12.91
N GLN A 29 -18.88 2.04 -13.95
CA GLN A 29 -19.54 0.74 -13.99
C GLN A 29 -18.53 -0.42 -14.07
N ILE A 30 -17.46 -0.21 -14.82
CA ILE A 30 -16.36 -1.19 -14.91
C ILE A 30 -15.64 -1.29 -13.57
N ASP A 31 -15.30 -0.16 -12.97
CA ASP A 31 -14.62 -0.12 -11.68
C ASP A 31 -15.44 -0.82 -10.58
N GLU A 32 -16.74 -0.53 -10.51
CA GLU A 32 -17.65 -1.22 -9.58
C GLU A 32 -17.75 -2.74 -9.81
N MET A 33 -17.70 -3.21 -11.08
CA MET A 33 -17.64 -4.65 -11.38
C MET A 33 -16.32 -5.25 -10.89
N LEU A 34 -15.20 -4.56 -11.10
CA LEU A 34 -13.88 -5.01 -10.65
C LEU A 34 -13.79 -5.06 -9.13
N ASP A 35 -14.27 -4.02 -8.43
CA ASP A 35 -14.35 -4.00 -6.96
C ASP A 35 -15.19 -5.17 -6.42
N SER A 36 -16.31 -5.48 -7.09
CA SER A 36 -17.15 -6.63 -6.70
C SER A 36 -16.45 -7.98 -6.86
N PHE A 37 -15.57 -8.13 -7.85
CA PHE A 37 -14.75 -9.33 -7.99
C PHE A 37 -13.71 -9.42 -6.85
N GLU A 38 -13.08 -8.31 -6.50
CA GLU A 38 -12.12 -8.21 -5.38
C GLU A 38 -12.82 -8.54 -4.05
N ASP A 39 -13.98 -7.92 -3.75
CA ASP A 39 -14.77 -8.15 -2.54
C ASP A 39 -15.26 -9.60 -2.38
N SER A 40 -15.62 -10.25 -3.49
CA SER A 40 -16.07 -11.64 -3.50
C SER A 40 -14.95 -12.66 -3.63
N ASN A 41 -13.72 -12.21 -3.85
CA ASN A 41 -12.55 -13.03 -4.19
C ASN A 41 -12.81 -13.96 -5.39
N ASP A 42 -13.61 -13.49 -6.37
CA ASP A 42 -13.95 -14.19 -7.62
C ASP A 42 -13.36 -13.45 -8.83
N TYR A 43 -12.17 -13.85 -9.23
CA TYR A 43 -11.42 -13.23 -10.33
C TYR A 43 -11.74 -13.85 -11.73
N THR A 44 -12.80 -14.65 -11.86
CA THR A 44 -13.09 -15.41 -13.09
C THR A 44 -13.12 -14.52 -14.34
N TYR A 45 -13.67 -13.32 -14.24
CA TYR A 45 -13.81 -12.38 -15.36
C TYR A 45 -13.03 -11.07 -15.15
N PHE A 46 -12.24 -10.96 -14.10
CA PHE A 46 -11.53 -9.73 -13.74
C PHE A 46 -10.66 -9.22 -14.89
N ASP A 47 -9.80 -10.07 -15.43
CA ASP A 47 -8.87 -9.70 -16.50
C ASP A 47 -9.57 -9.24 -17.78
N GLU A 48 -10.66 -9.92 -18.13
CA GLU A 48 -11.43 -9.59 -19.33
C GLU A 48 -12.17 -8.26 -19.17
N VAL A 49 -12.78 -8.03 -18.00
CA VAL A 49 -13.50 -6.79 -17.69
C VAL A 49 -12.53 -5.62 -17.59
N LEU A 50 -11.34 -5.81 -16.96
CA LEU A 50 -10.31 -4.79 -16.90
C LEU A 50 -9.78 -4.44 -18.30
N ALA A 51 -9.52 -5.45 -19.14
CA ALA A 51 -9.07 -5.23 -20.52
C ALA A 51 -10.14 -4.49 -21.35
N LEU A 52 -11.42 -4.82 -21.20
CA LEU A 52 -12.53 -4.09 -21.80
C LEU A 52 -12.55 -2.63 -21.31
N GLY A 53 -12.43 -2.42 -20.02
CA GLY A 53 -12.39 -1.09 -19.40
C GLY A 53 -11.29 -0.21 -19.97
N LEU A 54 -10.07 -0.71 -20.00
CA LEU A 54 -8.92 0.00 -20.56
C LEU A 54 -9.04 0.26 -22.07
N LYS A 55 -9.74 -0.61 -22.79
CA LYS A 55 -10.06 -0.38 -24.21
C LYS A 55 -11.05 0.75 -24.41
N LEU A 56 -12.10 0.79 -23.59
CA LEU A 56 -13.16 1.81 -23.68
C LEU A 56 -12.70 3.15 -23.09
N HIS A 57 -11.92 3.12 -22.03
CA HIS A 57 -11.49 4.28 -21.24
C HIS A 57 -9.97 4.25 -20.97
N PRO A 58 -9.12 4.35 -22.00
CA PRO A 58 -7.67 4.15 -21.85
C PRO A 58 -6.98 5.18 -20.93
N GLY A 59 -7.60 6.35 -20.72
CA GLY A 59 -7.08 7.41 -19.83
C GLY A 59 -7.67 7.40 -18.42
N ASN A 60 -8.47 6.38 -18.04
CA ASN A 60 -9.02 6.34 -16.69
C ASN A 60 -7.96 5.85 -15.69
N SER A 61 -7.65 6.69 -14.69
CA SER A 61 -6.59 6.43 -13.71
C SER A 61 -6.90 5.23 -12.81
N ALA A 62 -8.13 5.07 -12.35
CA ALA A 62 -8.51 3.94 -11.49
C ALA A 62 -8.27 2.60 -12.20
N LEU A 63 -8.69 2.47 -13.46
CA LEU A 63 -8.45 1.26 -14.25
C LEU A 63 -6.97 1.03 -14.55
N GLN A 64 -6.20 2.12 -14.78
CA GLN A 64 -4.75 2.02 -14.96
C GLN A 64 -4.05 1.58 -13.67
N ILE A 65 -4.48 2.07 -12.50
CA ILE A 65 -3.95 1.64 -11.19
C ILE A 65 -4.25 0.15 -10.95
N LYS A 66 -5.48 -0.31 -11.21
CA LYS A 66 -5.82 -1.75 -11.12
C LYS A 66 -4.94 -2.60 -12.07
N LYS A 67 -4.65 -2.10 -13.27
CA LYS A 67 -3.73 -2.79 -14.20
C LYS A 67 -2.29 -2.79 -13.69
N GLY A 68 -1.82 -1.69 -13.11
CA GLY A 68 -0.53 -1.60 -12.45
C GLY A 68 -0.41 -2.61 -11.31
N ARG A 69 -1.46 -2.72 -10.48
CA ARG A 69 -1.53 -3.70 -9.38
C ARG A 69 -1.49 -5.14 -9.90
N GLN A 70 -2.16 -5.43 -11.03
CA GLN A 70 -2.08 -6.74 -11.69
C GLN A 70 -0.65 -7.06 -12.16
N PHE A 71 0.07 -6.09 -12.73
CA PHE A 71 1.49 -6.28 -13.09
C PHE A 71 2.34 -6.54 -11.85
N ALA A 72 2.18 -5.75 -10.78
CA ALA A 72 2.92 -5.92 -9.53
C ALA A 72 2.65 -7.28 -8.88
N TYR A 73 1.40 -7.75 -8.87
CA TYR A 73 1.03 -9.08 -8.39
C TYR A 73 1.73 -10.22 -9.16
N ASN A 74 1.97 -10.02 -10.46
CA ASN A 74 2.73 -10.94 -11.31
C ASN A 74 4.26 -10.69 -11.26
N GLU A 75 4.73 -9.89 -10.30
CA GLU A 75 6.14 -9.51 -10.13
C GLU A 75 6.75 -8.77 -11.34
N ASP A 76 5.90 -8.24 -12.25
CA ASP A 76 6.32 -7.41 -13.40
C ASP A 76 6.30 -5.92 -13.00
N TYR A 77 7.19 -5.57 -12.08
CA TYR A 77 7.25 -4.24 -11.47
C TYR A 77 7.67 -3.16 -12.47
N GLU A 78 8.50 -3.49 -13.46
CA GLU A 78 8.89 -2.56 -14.52
C GLU A 78 7.70 -2.16 -15.39
N SER A 79 6.85 -3.12 -15.79
CA SER A 79 5.63 -2.83 -16.55
C SER A 79 4.61 -2.06 -15.70
N ALA A 80 4.51 -2.38 -14.41
CA ALA A 80 3.69 -1.62 -13.47
C ALA A 80 4.13 -0.16 -13.43
N LEU A 81 5.41 0.12 -13.16
CA LEU A 81 5.95 1.49 -13.10
C LEU A 81 5.80 2.23 -14.41
N ALA A 82 6.09 1.59 -15.55
CA ALA A 82 5.93 2.21 -16.87
C ALA A 82 4.51 2.71 -17.14
N LEU A 83 3.50 2.04 -16.56
CA LEU A 83 2.11 2.47 -16.61
C LEU A 83 1.82 3.57 -15.58
N LEU A 84 2.18 3.34 -14.31
CA LEU A 84 1.83 4.20 -13.18
C LEU A 84 2.49 5.58 -13.23
N GLU A 85 3.71 5.68 -13.76
CA GLU A 85 4.42 6.96 -13.91
C GLU A 85 3.75 7.92 -14.91
N ASN A 86 2.94 7.39 -15.83
CA ASN A 86 2.20 8.20 -16.81
C ASN A 86 0.85 8.72 -16.28
N ILE A 87 0.44 8.31 -15.08
CA ILE A 87 -0.78 8.80 -14.44
C ILE A 87 -0.50 10.18 -13.83
N ALA A 88 -1.23 11.19 -14.32
CA ALA A 88 -1.02 12.59 -13.88
C ALA A 88 -1.82 12.96 -12.62
N GLU A 89 -2.48 11.99 -12.00
CA GLU A 89 -3.27 12.19 -10.78
C GLU A 89 -2.34 12.45 -9.59
N THR A 90 -2.72 13.41 -8.75
CA THR A 90 -2.05 13.75 -7.49
C THR A 90 -2.98 13.44 -6.31
N ASP A 91 -2.43 13.19 -5.13
CA ASP A 91 -3.17 12.83 -3.91
C ASP A 91 -4.01 11.54 -4.06
N ASN A 92 -3.45 10.55 -4.71
CA ASN A 92 -4.04 9.22 -4.82
C ASN A 92 -3.18 8.21 -4.04
N GLN A 93 -3.67 7.79 -2.87
CA GLN A 93 -2.97 6.87 -1.98
C GLN A 93 -2.61 5.55 -2.69
N ASP A 94 -3.55 4.95 -3.41
CA ASP A 94 -3.34 3.68 -4.11
C ASP A 94 -2.22 3.78 -5.15
N LEU A 95 -2.17 4.90 -5.88
CA LEU A 95 -1.14 5.15 -6.89
C LEU A 95 0.25 5.29 -6.25
N ASP A 96 0.34 6.14 -5.21
CA ASP A 96 1.62 6.47 -4.58
C ASP A 96 2.17 5.26 -3.82
N MET A 97 1.34 4.56 -3.04
CA MET A 97 1.75 3.35 -2.33
C MET A 97 2.16 2.22 -3.28
N LEU A 98 1.43 2.02 -4.39
CA LEU A 98 1.78 1.01 -5.39
C LEU A 98 3.11 1.33 -6.11
N LYS A 99 3.38 2.61 -6.39
CA LYS A 99 4.70 3.03 -6.91
C LYS A 99 5.82 2.73 -5.92
N MET A 100 5.63 3.06 -4.64
CA MET A 100 6.60 2.78 -3.59
C MET A 100 6.87 1.28 -3.46
N GLU A 101 5.83 0.44 -3.48
CA GLU A 101 5.93 -1.02 -3.47
C GLU A 101 6.76 -1.54 -4.65
N CYS A 102 6.46 -1.09 -5.87
CA CYS A 102 7.20 -1.48 -7.07
C CYS A 102 8.68 -1.07 -7.00
N TYR A 103 8.97 0.15 -6.56
CA TYR A 103 10.35 0.62 -6.39
C TYR A 103 11.09 -0.15 -5.29
N CYS A 104 10.44 -0.47 -4.17
CA CYS A 104 11.01 -1.33 -3.12
C CYS A 104 11.38 -2.71 -3.66
N SER A 105 10.45 -3.35 -4.38
CA SER A 105 10.67 -4.68 -4.97
C SER A 105 11.81 -4.72 -5.99
N LEU A 106 12.06 -3.59 -6.68
CA LEU A 106 13.20 -3.41 -7.58
C LEU A 106 14.49 -2.95 -6.89
N ASN A 107 14.48 -2.83 -5.54
CA ASN A 107 15.60 -2.30 -4.75
C ASN A 107 16.00 -0.86 -5.13
N GLN A 108 15.05 -0.06 -5.65
CA GLN A 108 15.27 1.33 -6.03
C GLN A 108 14.94 2.29 -4.87
N TYR A 109 15.51 2.04 -3.70
CA TYR A 109 15.26 2.78 -2.46
C TYR A 109 15.42 4.30 -2.56
N PRO A 110 16.38 4.86 -3.34
CA PRO A 110 16.44 6.30 -3.54
C PRO A 110 15.16 6.90 -4.12
N LYS A 111 14.45 6.15 -4.97
CA LYS A 111 13.16 6.57 -5.53
C LYS A 111 12.03 6.51 -4.49
N VAL A 112 12.05 5.50 -3.63
CA VAL A 112 11.09 5.41 -2.52
C VAL A 112 11.24 6.61 -1.59
N LEU A 113 12.48 6.94 -1.21
CA LEU A 113 12.78 8.12 -0.36
C LEU A 113 12.37 9.44 -1.04
N GLU A 114 12.61 9.57 -2.35
CA GLU A 114 12.19 10.75 -3.13
C GLU A 114 10.66 10.93 -3.07
N ILE A 115 9.89 9.87 -3.32
CA ILE A 115 8.42 9.87 -3.24
C ILE A 115 7.98 10.18 -1.80
N THR A 116 8.58 9.55 -0.80
CA THR A 116 8.24 9.78 0.61
C THR A 116 8.43 11.26 0.99
N GLU A 117 9.55 11.89 0.63
CA GLU A 117 9.80 13.30 0.91
C GLU A 117 8.84 14.23 0.15
N GLU A 118 8.44 13.85 -1.07
CA GLU A 118 7.43 14.58 -1.83
C GLU A 118 6.06 14.52 -1.12
N LEU A 119 5.64 13.34 -0.65
CA LEU A 119 4.39 13.14 0.07
C LEU A 119 4.36 13.91 1.39
N ILE A 120 5.46 13.90 2.15
CA ILE A 120 5.60 14.70 3.38
C ILE A 120 5.50 16.20 3.09
N THR A 121 6.17 16.67 2.02
CA THR A 121 6.16 18.10 1.64
C THR A 121 4.78 18.54 1.19
N ARG A 122 4.03 17.65 0.54
CA ARG A 122 2.67 17.90 0.06
C ARG A 122 1.63 17.84 1.18
N ASP A 123 1.97 17.25 2.35
CA ASP A 123 1.07 17.04 3.49
C ASP A 123 -0.17 16.25 3.09
N CYS A 124 0.05 15.07 2.50
CA CYS A 124 -1.03 14.22 2.00
C CYS A 124 -1.87 13.63 3.14
N ASP A 125 -3.15 13.34 2.87
CA ASP A 125 -4.13 12.86 3.86
C ASP A 125 -3.77 11.47 4.45
N TYR A 126 -2.90 10.69 3.77
CA TYR A 126 -2.43 9.34 4.17
C TYR A 126 -0.97 9.33 4.64
N LEU A 127 -0.51 10.44 5.18
CA LEU A 127 0.88 10.60 5.61
C LEU A 127 1.28 9.62 6.73
N GLU A 128 0.34 9.25 7.60
CA GLU A 128 0.59 8.26 8.66
C GLU A 128 0.98 6.91 8.07
N GLU A 129 0.22 6.43 7.08
CA GLU A 129 0.48 5.17 6.36
C GLU A 129 1.81 5.21 5.59
N VAL A 130 2.20 6.37 5.07
CA VAL A 130 3.52 6.53 4.41
C VAL A 130 4.66 6.30 5.41
N PHE A 131 4.58 6.88 6.61
CA PHE A 131 5.58 6.65 7.65
C PHE A 131 5.58 5.20 8.14
N GLU A 132 4.40 4.60 8.33
CA GLU A 132 4.26 3.18 8.69
C GLU A 132 4.88 2.24 7.65
N TYR A 133 4.75 2.58 6.37
CA TYR A 133 5.28 1.79 5.27
C TYR A 133 6.80 1.86 5.17
N ILE A 134 7.38 3.07 5.22
CA ILE A 134 8.81 3.25 4.97
C ILE A 134 9.70 2.87 6.15
N SER A 135 9.24 3.08 7.39
CA SER A 135 10.07 2.92 8.57
C SER A 135 10.60 1.50 8.78
N PRO A 136 9.78 0.42 8.67
CA PRO A 136 10.27 -0.95 8.75
C PRO A 136 11.28 -1.28 7.64
N ILE A 137 11.03 -0.80 6.42
CA ILE A 137 11.91 -1.05 5.27
C ILE A 137 13.31 -0.48 5.52
N LEU A 138 13.39 0.74 6.06
CA LEU A 138 14.66 1.37 6.38
C LEU A 138 15.42 0.64 7.48
N ASN A 139 14.71 0.11 8.48
CA ASN A 139 15.29 -0.71 9.53
C ASN A 139 15.83 -2.04 8.98
N ASP A 140 15.05 -2.73 8.12
CA ASP A 140 15.46 -4.00 7.50
C ASP A 140 16.68 -3.86 6.59
N LEU A 141 16.89 -2.66 6.04
CA LEU A 141 18.03 -2.33 5.19
C LEU A 141 19.24 -1.82 5.98
N ASP A 142 19.21 -1.82 7.32
CA ASP A 142 20.24 -1.23 8.19
C ASP A 142 20.53 0.26 7.88
N MET A 143 19.55 0.99 7.30
CA MET A 143 19.63 2.43 7.03
C MET A 143 19.32 3.22 8.30
N ASN A 144 20.08 2.98 9.36
CA ASN A 144 19.78 3.38 10.74
C ASN A 144 19.55 4.89 10.92
N LYS A 145 20.26 5.73 10.16
CA LYS A 145 20.10 7.20 10.26
C LYS A 145 18.80 7.67 9.63
N GLU A 146 18.52 7.17 8.44
CA GLU A 146 17.30 7.45 7.70
C GLU A 146 16.09 6.90 8.46
N ALA A 147 16.15 5.65 8.93
CA ALA A 147 15.12 5.05 9.77
C ALA A 147 14.81 5.90 11.00
N ARG A 148 15.86 6.35 11.72
CA ARG A 148 15.72 7.21 12.89
C ARG A 148 15.05 8.54 12.55
N ASP A 149 15.49 9.22 11.48
CA ASP A 149 14.92 10.49 11.04
C ASP A 149 13.43 10.35 10.70
N PHE A 150 13.06 9.34 9.91
CA PHE A 150 11.67 9.10 9.54
C PHE A 150 10.79 8.73 10.72
N VAL A 151 11.26 7.87 11.62
CA VAL A 151 10.50 7.49 12.83
C VAL A 151 10.31 8.68 13.75
N ASP A 152 11.34 9.49 13.99
CA ASP A 152 11.23 10.69 14.83
C ASP A 152 10.27 11.73 14.23
N ARG A 153 10.30 11.95 12.91
CA ARG A 153 9.39 12.84 12.19
C ARG A 153 7.96 12.31 12.23
N GLY A 154 7.78 11.01 11.99
CA GLY A 154 6.47 10.36 12.06
C GLY A 154 5.86 10.45 13.45
N LEU A 155 6.63 10.16 14.51
CA LEU A 155 6.16 10.26 15.88
C LEU A 155 5.93 11.71 16.36
N ALA A 156 6.57 12.70 15.74
CA ALA A 156 6.27 14.10 16.00
C ALA A 156 4.87 14.50 15.49
N LEU A 157 4.41 13.89 14.40
CA LEU A 157 3.08 14.10 13.81
C LEU A 157 2.04 13.15 14.42
N PHE A 158 2.40 11.88 14.63
CA PHE A 158 1.54 10.79 15.06
C PHE A 158 2.09 10.13 16.34
N PRO A 159 2.04 10.83 17.50
CA PRO A 159 2.71 10.39 18.73
C PRO A 159 2.14 9.11 19.34
N ASP A 160 0.93 8.72 18.97
CA ASP A 160 0.28 7.50 19.45
C ASP A 160 0.39 6.31 18.47
N ASN A 161 1.07 6.49 17.33
CA ASN A 161 1.24 5.42 16.36
C ASN A 161 2.09 4.28 16.92
N LEU A 162 1.49 3.08 16.99
CA LEU A 162 2.13 1.92 17.62
C LEU A 162 3.18 1.25 16.71
N ILE A 163 3.01 1.34 15.39
CA ILE A 163 3.98 0.79 14.43
C ILE A 163 5.27 1.58 14.53
N LEU A 164 5.20 2.91 14.46
CA LEU A 164 6.38 3.76 14.58
C LEU A 164 7.07 3.63 15.94
N LYS A 165 6.30 3.46 17.03
CA LYS A 165 6.88 3.18 18.36
C LYS A 165 7.61 1.83 18.39
N ASN A 166 7.09 0.82 17.71
CA ASN A 166 7.75 -0.47 17.60
C ASN A 166 9.06 -0.35 16.81
N GLU A 167 9.05 0.38 15.69
CA GLU A 167 10.26 0.67 14.93
C GLU A 167 11.30 1.45 15.77
N LEU A 168 10.84 2.39 16.61
CA LEU A 168 11.72 3.10 17.55
C LEU A 168 12.35 2.14 18.57
N CYS A 169 11.63 1.13 19.06
CA CYS A 169 12.21 0.11 19.95
C CYS A 169 13.41 -0.59 19.28
N TYR A 170 13.27 -0.98 18.01
CA TYR A 170 14.33 -1.61 17.24
C TYR A 170 15.54 -0.67 17.06
N ILE A 171 15.28 0.58 16.72
CA ILE A 171 16.34 1.61 16.57
C ILE A 171 17.10 1.81 17.89
N LEU A 172 16.39 1.97 19.01
CA LEU A 172 16.98 2.14 20.33
C LEU A 172 17.86 0.93 20.73
N GLU A 173 17.43 -0.27 20.38
CA GLU A 173 18.22 -1.48 20.58
C GLU A 173 19.53 -1.44 19.78
N THR A 174 19.47 -1.09 18.49
CA THR A 174 20.66 -0.99 17.62
C THR A 174 21.61 0.13 18.07
N GLU A 175 21.08 1.22 18.64
CA GLU A 175 21.85 2.30 19.25
C GLU A 175 22.45 1.93 20.62
N GLY A 176 22.03 0.81 21.21
CA GLY A 176 22.47 0.35 22.53
C GLY A 176 21.73 1.01 23.71
N ASP A 177 20.65 1.78 23.46
CA ASP A 177 19.81 2.36 24.50
C ASP A 177 18.72 1.36 24.96
N VAL A 178 19.19 0.20 25.42
CA VAL A 178 18.33 -0.91 25.86
C VAL A 178 17.35 -0.50 26.97
N PRO A 179 17.72 0.34 27.97
CA PRO A 179 16.75 0.76 28.99
C PRO A 179 15.53 1.49 28.40
N ARG A 180 15.72 2.43 27.47
CA ARG A 180 14.62 3.15 26.82
C ARG A 180 13.83 2.25 25.90
N ALA A 181 14.47 1.32 25.19
CA ALA A 181 13.78 0.32 24.38
C ALA A 181 12.82 -0.54 25.23
N ILE A 182 13.26 -0.98 26.43
CA ILE A 182 12.43 -1.74 27.39
C ILE A 182 11.24 -0.89 27.88
N GLU A 183 11.46 0.37 28.25
CA GLU A 183 10.38 1.27 28.68
C GLU A 183 9.31 1.39 27.59
N LEU A 184 9.73 1.69 26.37
CA LEU A 184 8.83 1.86 25.23
C LEU A 184 8.11 0.54 24.87
N CYS A 185 8.80 -0.59 24.91
CA CYS A 185 8.20 -1.90 24.68
C CYS A 185 7.10 -2.24 25.72
N ASN A 186 7.32 -1.88 26.99
CA ASN A 186 6.28 -2.02 28.03
C ASN A 186 5.06 -1.14 27.74
N GLU A 187 5.24 0.12 27.27
CA GLU A 187 4.13 0.97 26.84
C GLU A 187 3.31 0.35 25.70
N LEU A 188 4.00 -0.28 24.72
CA LEU A 188 3.35 -0.98 23.62
C LEU A 188 2.53 -2.18 24.10
N ILE A 189 3.07 -2.96 25.05
CA ILE A 189 2.37 -4.09 25.66
C ILE A 189 1.16 -3.62 26.45
N ASP A 190 1.25 -2.49 27.18
CA ASP A 190 0.10 -1.92 27.90
C ASP A 190 -1.04 -1.51 26.94
N LYS A 191 -0.71 -1.07 25.72
CA LYS A 191 -1.68 -0.72 24.67
C LYS A 191 -2.26 -1.93 23.96
N ASN A 192 -1.42 -2.93 23.66
CA ASN A 192 -1.82 -4.18 23.00
C ASN A 192 -1.18 -5.41 23.67
N PRO A 193 -1.77 -5.90 24.79
CA PRO A 193 -1.20 -7.00 25.58
C PRO A 193 -1.14 -8.35 24.84
N PHE A 194 -1.84 -8.47 23.73
CA PHE A 194 -1.92 -9.72 22.96
C PHE A 194 -0.97 -9.75 21.76
N SER A 195 -0.19 -8.69 21.52
CA SER A 195 0.82 -8.69 20.47
C SER A 195 1.98 -9.62 20.84
N TYR A 196 2.09 -10.72 20.11
CA TYR A 196 3.23 -11.64 20.20
C TYR A 196 4.56 -10.90 19.95
N GLU A 197 4.59 -10.00 19.00
CA GLU A 197 5.76 -9.23 18.58
C GLU A 197 6.35 -8.41 19.72
N TYR A 198 5.53 -7.69 20.47
CA TYR A 198 5.99 -6.86 21.58
C TYR A 198 6.55 -7.71 22.73
N TRP A 199 5.94 -8.85 23.05
CA TRP A 199 6.47 -9.78 24.05
C TRP A 199 7.78 -10.42 23.62
N PHE A 200 7.90 -10.75 22.33
CA PHE A 200 9.14 -11.28 21.77
C PHE A 200 10.27 -10.26 21.85
N THR A 201 10.02 -9.01 21.45
CA THR A 201 10.98 -7.89 21.53
C THR A 201 11.41 -7.65 22.96
N LEU A 202 10.47 -7.59 23.92
CA LEU A 202 10.79 -7.43 25.33
C LEU A 202 11.68 -8.57 25.86
N GLY A 203 11.36 -9.81 25.51
CA GLY A 203 12.16 -10.98 25.90
C GLY A 203 13.57 -10.92 25.33
N ARG A 204 13.75 -10.48 24.10
CA ARG A 204 15.05 -10.28 23.44
C ARG A 204 15.86 -9.18 24.13
N LEU A 205 15.25 -8.03 24.41
CA LEU A 205 15.89 -6.91 25.10
C LEU A 205 16.39 -7.29 26.50
N HIS A 206 15.65 -8.13 27.25
CA HIS A 206 16.09 -8.61 28.55
C HIS A 206 17.21 -9.66 28.50
N SER A 207 17.49 -10.24 27.34
CA SER A 207 18.55 -11.23 27.14
C SER A 207 19.89 -10.62 26.73
N MET A 208 19.92 -9.33 26.46
CA MET A 208 21.12 -8.55 26.12
C MET A 208 21.84 -8.08 27.39
#